data_04c5bf51b5edbfb0d4c56a6c1655877b
#
_entry.id   04c5bf51b5edbfb0d4c56a6c1655877b
#
_cell.length_a   1.000
_cell.length_b   1.000
_cell.length_c   1.000
_cell.angle_alpha   90.00
_cell.angle_beta   90.00
_cell.angle_gamma   90.00
#
_symmetry.space_group_name_H-M   'P 1'
#
loop_
_entity.id
_entity.type
_entity.pdbx_description
1 polymer ?
#
loop_
_entity_poly.entity_id
_entity_poly.type
_entity_poly.pdbx_seq_one_letter_code
_entity_poly.pdbx_strand_id
1 'polypeptide(L)'
;MKKIHFLLKLTLLLCGFTALAQPKYVIFDEDGKQGLVDLQGKTVLAPTFNSIEEKQPYFIACSKTKGCSIYNENLQLVLKGGYNSIELGCEGQFIVKKNGKYGVVSEKGAVILPLKYNKINSNKNGYTVKLNEKAGLFNSEGKEIIPISYHWVYTDKIDDNIPIVAELNDNNAGYINTKNEWVIPPTYQYAFDFQQGVARVKKGRNYMYINLKGEPVIQDFDNYVIQNYVIEPSDNTYIVGVRKECNYMVYDLNGNLLDTYDGFINNWSGNAIFGVKKGGKWGYIDGYGKVIVPFDYEEVNNFSEGLASVRKDGKWGYINPKNEIVIPIEFTNKEVGFFKNGVATYYTDSGAGLINLKGEIIAEPKYDSIEYVNGNIAIVSFNGYNYLYNFVKEKKLKRLRKVKIHKGFIAVEPICD
;
A
#
# COMPACT_ATOMS: atom_id res chain seq x y z
N MET A 1 40.36 17.70 -46.78
CA MET A 1 39.06 18.04 -46.13
C MET A 1 38.46 16.77 -45.57
N LYS A 2 38.61 16.50 -44.25
CA LYS A 2 38.10 15.34 -43.57
C LYS A 2 36.76 15.74 -42.90
N LYS A 3 35.64 15.10 -43.32
CA LYS A 3 34.35 15.25 -42.66
C LYS A 3 34.34 14.41 -41.39
N ILE A 4 34.21 15.07 -40.24
CA ILE A 4 34.01 14.44 -38.93
C ILE A 4 32.49 14.23 -38.77
N HIS A 5 32.06 12.97 -38.74
CA HIS A 5 30.70 12.59 -38.36
C HIS A 5 30.61 12.56 -36.85
N PHE A 6 29.83 13.47 -36.28
CA PHE A 6 29.47 13.49 -34.87
C PHE A 6 28.28 12.52 -34.69
N LEU A 7 28.52 11.33 -34.13
CA LEU A 7 27.49 10.42 -33.76
C LEU A 7 26.93 10.84 -32.39
N LEU A 8 25.76 11.46 -32.36
CA LEU A 8 25.02 11.74 -31.15
C LEU A 8 24.44 10.41 -30.63
N LYS A 9 25.06 9.83 -29.62
CA LYS A 9 24.44 8.71 -28.85
C LYS A 9 23.34 9.29 -27.97
N LEU A 10 22.09 9.13 -28.41
CA LEU A 10 20.91 9.36 -27.63
C LEU A 10 20.78 8.18 -26.63
N THR A 11 21.29 8.35 -25.41
CA THR A 11 21.01 7.45 -24.30
C THR A 11 19.57 7.71 -23.87
N LEU A 12 18.64 6.85 -24.32
CA LEU A 12 17.31 6.73 -23.69
C LEU A 12 17.53 6.24 -22.27
N LEU A 13 17.34 7.13 -21.31
CA LEU A 13 17.13 6.76 -19.92
C LEU A 13 15.73 6.12 -19.84
N LEU A 14 15.69 4.80 -19.96
CA LEU A 14 14.52 4.00 -19.58
C LEU A 14 14.40 4.11 -18.05
N CYS A 15 13.63 5.09 -17.56
CA CYS A 15 13.05 5.02 -16.24
C CYS A 15 12.17 3.76 -16.23
N GLY A 16 12.64 2.72 -15.54
CA GLY A 16 11.89 1.51 -15.31
C GLY A 16 10.70 1.80 -14.41
N PHE A 17 9.60 2.25 -15.00
CA PHE A 17 8.30 2.06 -14.38
C PHE A 17 8.07 0.56 -14.33
N THR A 18 8.09 -0.02 -13.14
CA THR A 18 7.48 -1.33 -12.91
C THR A 18 6.00 -1.16 -13.23
N ALA A 19 5.63 -1.52 -14.45
CA ALA A 19 4.23 -1.60 -14.83
C ALA A 19 3.58 -2.59 -13.87
N LEU A 20 2.74 -2.10 -12.96
CA LEU A 20 1.88 -2.95 -12.15
C LEU A 20 1.16 -3.87 -13.12
N ALA A 21 1.30 -5.19 -12.92
CA ALA A 21 0.69 -6.17 -13.80
C ALA A 21 -0.81 -5.89 -13.87
N GLN A 22 -1.29 -5.57 -15.07
CA GLN A 22 -2.69 -5.22 -15.25
C GLN A 22 -3.57 -6.44 -15.00
N PRO A 23 -4.73 -6.30 -14.32
CA PRO A 23 -5.59 -7.42 -14.00
C PRO A 23 -6.03 -8.13 -15.29
N LYS A 24 -5.87 -9.45 -15.32
CA LYS A 24 -6.26 -10.33 -16.44
C LYS A 24 -7.68 -10.84 -16.28
N TYR A 25 -8.18 -10.86 -15.05
CA TYR A 25 -9.45 -11.47 -14.69
C TYR A 25 -10.23 -10.58 -13.74
N VAL A 26 -11.55 -10.80 -13.69
CA VAL A 26 -12.46 -10.12 -12.76
C VAL A 26 -13.15 -11.18 -11.90
N ILE A 27 -13.18 -10.97 -10.59
CA ILE A 27 -13.93 -11.81 -9.65
C ILE A 27 -15.41 -11.46 -9.77
N PHE A 28 -16.28 -12.46 -9.95
CA PHE A 28 -17.71 -12.29 -9.95
C PHE A 28 -18.39 -13.23 -8.97
N ASP A 29 -19.57 -12.84 -8.48
CA ASP A 29 -20.42 -13.65 -7.62
C ASP A 29 -21.68 -14.10 -8.37
N GLU A 30 -22.01 -15.36 -8.25
CA GLU A 30 -23.24 -15.96 -8.74
C GLU A 30 -23.80 -16.87 -7.67
N ASP A 31 -24.97 -16.52 -7.15
CA ASP A 31 -25.70 -17.25 -6.07
C ASP A 31 -24.86 -17.50 -4.81
N GLY A 32 -24.04 -16.49 -4.40
CA GLY A 32 -23.19 -16.55 -3.21
C GLY A 32 -21.92 -17.38 -3.40
N LYS A 33 -21.58 -17.69 -4.66
CA LYS A 33 -20.33 -18.34 -5.04
C LYS A 33 -19.52 -17.44 -5.97
N GLN A 34 -18.21 -17.44 -5.79
CA GLN A 34 -17.29 -16.65 -6.59
C GLN A 34 -16.62 -17.48 -7.66
N GLY A 35 -16.39 -16.84 -8.80
CA GLY A 35 -15.64 -17.34 -9.95
C GLY A 35 -14.84 -16.22 -10.60
N LEU A 36 -14.11 -16.55 -11.67
CA LEU A 36 -13.34 -15.59 -12.47
C LEU A 36 -13.83 -15.55 -13.91
N VAL A 37 -13.90 -14.34 -14.46
CA VAL A 37 -14.08 -14.09 -15.89
C VAL A 37 -12.86 -13.40 -16.46
N ASP A 38 -12.53 -13.70 -17.71
CA ASP A 38 -11.54 -12.91 -18.47
C ASP A 38 -12.11 -11.56 -18.93
N LEU A 39 -11.26 -10.71 -19.50
CA LEU A 39 -11.66 -9.40 -20.01
C LEU A 39 -12.54 -9.46 -21.25
N GLN A 40 -12.80 -10.62 -21.82
CA GLN A 40 -13.77 -10.88 -22.89
C GLN A 40 -15.14 -11.29 -22.33
N GLY A 41 -15.27 -11.45 -21.01
CA GLY A 41 -16.48 -11.85 -20.32
C GLY A 41 -16.71 -13.37 -20.28
N LYS A 42 -15.73 -14.19 -20.70
CA LYS A 42 -15.78 -15.64 -20.63
C LYS A 42 -15.45 -16.09 -19.22
N THR A 43 -16.25 -17.00 -18.67
CA THR A 43 -15.95 -17.64 -17.38
C THR A 43 -14.73 -18.56 -17.54
N VAL A 44 -13.66 -18.28 -16.80
CA VAL A 44 -12.40 -19.04 -16.80
C VAL A 44 -12.24 -19.88 -15.53
N LEU A 45 -12.89 -19.47 -14.44
CA LEU A 45 -13.02 -20.25 -13.22
C LEU A 45 -14.50 -20.21 -12.78
N ALA A 46 -15.12 -21.39 -12.72
CA ALA A 46 -16.55 -21.49 -12.39
C ALA A 46 -16.87 -20.94 -10.97
N PRO A 47 -18.07 -20.36 -10.74
CA PRO A 47 -18.47 -19.80 -9.46
C PRO A 47 -18.80 -20.92 -8.46
N THR A 48 -17.77 -21.60 -7.96
CA THR A 48 -17.90 -22.72 -6.99
C THR A 48 -17.27 -22.41 -5.65
N PHE A 49 -16.50 -21.32 -5.54
CA PHE A 49 -15.77 -20.94 -4.33
C PHE A 49 -16.61 -20.03 -3.43
N ASN A 50 -16.38 -20.11 -2.12
CA ASN A 50 -17.00 -19.21 -1.16
C ASN A 50 -16.32 -17.83 -1.15
N SER A 51 -15.01 -17.79 -1.45
CA SER A 51 -14.24 -16.57 -1.66
C SER A 51 -13.11 -16.79 -2.63
N ILE A 52 -12.80 -15.79 -3.42
CA ILE A 52 -11.58 -15.67 -4.20
C ILE A 52 -10.95 -14.35 -3.82
N GLU A 53 -9.66 -14.36 -3.52
CA GLU A 53 -8.85 -13.18 -3.24
C GLU A 53 -7.69 -13.13 -4.23
N GLU A 54 -7.53 -11.98 -4.90
CA GLU A 54 -6.38 -11.71 -5.74
C GLU A 54 -5.24 -11.19 -4.86
N LYS A 55 -4.14 -11.93 -4.86
CA LYS A 55 -2.86 -11.58 -4.19
C LYS A 55 -1.75 -11.79 -5.21
N GLN A 56 -1.55 -10.82 -6.07
CA GLN A 56 -0.61 -10.96 -7.19
C GLN A 56 0.75 -11.54 -6.77
N PRO A 57 1.29 -12.50 -7.55
CA PRO A 57 0.75 -13.02 -8.83
C PRO A 57 -0.25 -14.20 -8.69
N TYR A 58 -0.91 -14.34 -7.54
CA TYR A 58 -1.76 -15.49 -7.23
C TYR A 58 -3.22 -15.13 -7.02
N PHE A 59 -4.08 -16.17 -7.16
CA PHE A 59 -5.47 -16.18 -6.69
C PHE A 59 -5.63 -17.23 -5.60
N ILE A 60 -6.12 -16.83 -4.43
CA ILE A 60 -6.45 -17.71 -3.31
C ILE A 60 -7.94 -17.97 -3.37
N ALA A 61 -8.33 -19.21 -3.69
CA ALA A 61 -9.74 -19.61 -3.84
C ALA A 61 -10.12 -20.60 -2.74
N CYS A 62 -11.11 -20.22 -1.90
CA CYS A 62 -11.51 -20.98 -0.72
C CYS A 62 -12.93 -21.57 -0.88
N SER A 63 -13.08 -22.83 -0.51
CA SER A 63 -14.35 -23.57 -0.43
C SER A 63 -14.57 -24.06 0.99
N LYS A 64 -15.82 -24.03 1.49
CA LYS A 64 -16.15 -24.55 2.82
C LYS A 64 -15.85 -26.05 2.98
N THR A 65 -15.97 -26.81 1.88
CA THR A 65 -15.81 -28.27 1.91
C THR A 65 -14.41 -28.75 1.54
N LYS A 66 -13.70 -28.02 0.68
CA LYS A 66 -12.39 -28.43 0.13
C LYS A 66 -11.23 -27.62 0.68
N GLY A 67 -11.49 -26.57 1.48
CA GLY A 67 -10.49 -25.61 1.96
C GLY A 67 -10.00 -24.66 0.87
N CYS A 68 -8.89 -23.96 1.15
CA CYS A 68 -8.29 -22.99 0.25
C CYS A 68 -7.25 -23.63 -0.66
N SER A 69 -7.20 -23.15 -1.90
CA SER A 69 -6.21 -23.52 -2.94
C SER A 69 -5.60 -22.25 -3.52
N ILE A 70 -4.41 -22.36 -4.09
CA ILE A 70 -3.73 -21.27 -4.80
C ILE A 70 -3.65 -21.59 -6.29
N TYR A 71 -3.96 -20.60 -7.09
CA TYR A 71 -3.78 -20.59 -8.54
C TYR A 71 -2.81 -19.46 -8.91
N ASN A 72 -1.92 -19.70 -9.87
CA ASN A 72 -1.07 -18.63 -10.42
C ASN A 72 -1.86 -17.70 -11.37
N GLU A 73 -1.19 -16.71 -11.93
CA GLU A 73 -1.78 -15.73 -12.87
C GLU A 73 -2.30 -16.35 -14.18
N ASN A 74 -1.94 -17.60 -14.49
CA ASN A 74 -2.44 -18.36 -15.64
C ASN A 74 -3.52 -19.37 -15.24
N LEU A 75 -4.04 -19.27 -14.00
CA LEU A 75 -5.05 -20.14 -13.39
C LEU A 75 -4.61 -21.62 -13.29
N GLN A 76 -3.31 -21.89 -13.29
CA GLN A 76 -2.77 -23.21 -12.98
C GLN A 76 -2.76 -23.41 -11.47
N LEU A 77 -3.17 -24.59 -11.02
CA LEU A 77 -3.17 -24.93 -9.60
C LEU A 77 -1.74 -25.06 -9.09
N VAL A 78 -1.35 -24.18 -8.14
CA VAL A 78 -0.03 -24.15 -7.50
C VAL A 78 -0.05 -24.97 -6.22
N LEU A 79 -1.03 -24.71 -5.34
CA LEU A 79 -1.17 -25.43 -4.08
C LEU A 79 -2.60 -25.96 -3.96
N LYS A 80 -2.72 -27.30 -3.85
CA LYS A 80 -4.01 -27.98 -3.71
C LYS A 80 -4.61 -27.76 -2.35
N GLY A 81 -5.93 -27.59 -2.31
CA GLY A 81 -6.74 -27.36 -1.12
C GLY A 81 -6.53 -28.30 0.05
N GLY A 82 -7.16 -27.99 1.16
CA GLY A 82 -7.07 -28.71 2.42
C GLY A 82 -6.62 -27.85 3.59
N TYR A 83 -6.34 -26.56 3.34
CA TYR A 83 -6.03 -25.57 4.35
C TYR A 83 -7.25 -24.73 4.70
N ASN A 84 -7.35 -24.30 5.97
CA ASN A 84 -8.44 -23.42 6.42
C ASN A 84 -8.24 -21.98 5.91
N SER A 85 -6.98 -21.52 5.82
CA SER A 85 -6.58 -20.27 5.19
C SER A 85 -5.18 -20.38 4.60
N ILE A 86 -4.90 -19.51 3.64
CA ILE A 86 -3.59 -19.35 3.03
C ILE A 86 -3.32 -17.85 2.90
N GLU A 87 -2.10 -17.43 3.23
CA GLU A 87 -1.58 -16.08 3.07
C GLU A 87 -0.27 -16.13 2.31
N LEU A 88 0.14 -15.04 1.65
CA LEU A 88 1.45 -14.97 1.03
C LEU A 88 2.52 -14.86 2.13
N GLY A 89 3.60 -15.60 1.98
CA GLY A 89 4.80 -15.54 2.80
C GLY A 89 5.93 -14.79 2.10
N CYS A 90 7.16 -15.22 2.33
CA CYS A 90 8.30 -14.81 1.51
C CYS A 90 8.11 -15.28 0.07
N GLU A 91 8.90 -14.74 -0.88
CA GLU A 91 8.77 -15.04 -2.30
C GLU A 91 8.70 -16.55 -2.58
N GLY A 92 7.67 -16.98 -3.31
CA GLY A 92 7.43 -18.39 -3.61
C GLY A 92 7.04 -19.26 -2.41
N GLN A 93 6.58 -18.67 -1.31
CA GLN A 93 6.19 -19.38 -0.10
C GLN A 93 4.81 -18.91 0.40
N PHE A 94 4.13 -19.80 1.12
CA PHE A 94 2.78 -19.57 1.61
C PHE A 94 2.69 -19.91 3.10
N ILE A 95 2.11 -19.01 3.87
CA ILE A 95 1.69 -19.26 5.24
C ILE A 95 0.35 -20.00 5.16
N VAL A 96 0.30 -21.20 5.68
CA VAL A 96 -0.88 -22.06 5.63
C VAL A 96 -1.40 -22.35 7.04
N LYS A 97 -2.73 -22.39 7.19
CA LYS A 97 -3.40 -22.76 8.44
C LYS A 97 -4.19 -24.05 8.25
N LYS A 98 -4.01 -25.00 9.16
CA LYS A 98 -4.78 -26.25 9.21
C LYS A 98 -4.98 -26.66 10.65
N ASN A 99 -6.23 -27.03 11.00
CA ASN A 99 -6.61 -27.47 12.36
C ASN A 99 -6.15 -26.49 13.46
N GLY A 100 -6.29 -25.17 13.21
CA GLY A 100 -5.93 -24.13 14.14
C GLY A 100 -4.42 -23.81 14.23
N LYS A 101 -3.55 -24.56 13.54
CA LYS A 101 -2.10 -24.36 13.53
C LYS A 101 -1.61 -23.80 12.21
N TYR A 102 -0.59 -22.95 12.29
CA TYR A 102 0.08 -22.33 11.15
C TYR A 102 1.40 -23.03 10.84
N GLY A 103 1.76 -23.04 9.57
CA GLY A 103 3.04 -23.47 9.02
C GLY A 103 3.38 -22.70 7.76
N VAL A 104 4.52 -22.97 7.14
CA VAL A 104 4.94 -22.37 5.88
C VAL A 104 5.29 -23.48 4.90
N VAL A 105 4.82 -23.36 3.66
CA VAL A 105 5.13 -24.27 2.57
C VAL A 105 5.59 -23.49 1.35
N SER A 106 6.46 -24.11 0.54
CA SER A 106 6.85 -23.54 -0.76
C SER A 106 5.76 -23.74 -1.81
N GLU A 107 5.89 -23.11 -2.98
CA GLU A 107 5.05 -23.35 -4.16
C GLU A 107 4.98 -24.83 -4.56
N LYS A 108 6.06 -25.59 -4.33
CA LYS A 108 6.13 -27.02 -4.63
C LYS A 108 5.54 -27.89 -3.51
N GLY A 109 5.00 -27.27 -2.46
CA GLY A 109 4.42 -27.98 -1.31
C GLY A 109 5.45 -28.49 -0.29
N ALA A 110 6.75 -28.17 -0.44
CA ALA A 110 7.76 -28.54 0.55
C ALA A 110 7.54 -27.73 1.85
N VAL A 111 7.65 -28.39 2.99
CA VAL A 111 7.48 -27.77 4.30
C VAL A 111 8.72 -26.98 4.67
N ILE A 112 8.56 -25.66 4.86
CA ILE A 112 9.59 -24.74 5.36
C ILE A 112 9.48 -24.63 6.88
N LEU A 113 8.29 -24.35 7.38
CA LEU A 113 7.97 -24.37 8.81
C LEU A 113 6.80 -25.33 9.05
N PRO A 114 6.90 -26.26 10.02
CA PRO A 114 5.87 -27.26 10.26
C PRO A 114 4.58 -26.62 10.81
N LEU A 115 3.43 -27.28 10.58
CA LEU A 115 2.09 -26.90 11.05
C LEU A 115 1.97 -27.09 12.58
N LYS A 116 2.63 -26.27 13.36
CA LYS A 116 2.61 -26.33 14.85
C LYS A 116 2.40 -24.99 15.54
N TYR A 117 2.63 -23.88 14.84
CA TYR A 117 2.63 -22.54 15.42
C TYR A 117 1.22 -22.02 15.67
N ASN A 118 1.07 -21.16 16.67
CA ASN A 118 -0.20 -20.50 16.96
C ASN A 118 -0.44 -19.29 16.04
N LYS A 119 0.64 -18.65 15.57
CA LYS A 119 0.61 -17.55 14.59
C LYS A 119 1.94 -17.50 13.83
N ILE A 120 1.88 -17.08 12.58
CA ILE A 120 3.06 -16.74 11.75
C ILE A 120 2.74 -15.44 11.02
N ASN A 121 3.66 -14.49 11.05
CA ASN A 121 3.65 -13.29 10.21
C ASN A 121 4.91 -13.32 9.33
N SER A 122 4.78 -12.97 8.07
CA SER A 122 5.94 -12.78 7.17
C SER A 122 6.54 -11.38 7.34
N ASN A 123 7.83 -11.29 7.10
CA ASN A 123 8.56 -10.06 6.81
C ASN A 123 9.25 -10.19 5.44
N LYS A 124 10.11 -9.25 5.06
CA LYS A 124 10.73 -9.23 3.71
C LYS A 124 11.57 -10.47 3.39
N ASN A 125 12.18 -11.13 4.38
CA ASN A 125 13.07 -12.27 4.18
C ASN A 125 13.00 -13.35 5.29
N GLY A 126 11.85 -13.42 5.99
CA GLY A 126 11.65 -14.42 7.04
C GLY A 126 10.28 -14.37 7.69
N TYR A 127 10.20 -14.92 8.89
CA TYR A 127 8.96 -15.15 9.62
C TYR A 127 9.11 -14.89 11.11
N THR A 128 8.21 -14.08 11.67
CA THR A 128 7.95 -14.08 13.10
C THR A 128 6.95 -15.19 13.42
N VAL A 129 7.30 -16.12 14.29
CA VAL A 129 6.41 -17.19 14.73
C VAL A 129 6.01 -17.01 16.17
N LYS A 130 4.79 -17.43 16.53
CA LYS A 130 4.33 -17.51 17.93
C LYS A 130 3.98 -18.95 18.27
N LEU A 131 4.51 -19.43 19.38
CA LEU A 131 4.24 -20.75 19.93
C LEU A 131 4.16 -20.65 21.46
N ASN A 132 3.04 -21.14 22.05
CA ASN A 132 2.80 -21.11 23.50
C ASN A 132 3.05 -19.73 24.14
N GLU A 133 2.44 -18.69 23.53
CA GLU A 133 2.54 -17.28 23.92
C GLU A 133 3.94 -16.65 23.82
N LYS A 134 4.92 -17.39 23.30
CA LYS A 134 6.27 -16.89 23.03
C LYS A 134 6.52 -16.76 21.52
N ALA A 135 7.29 -15.74 21.16
CA ALA A 135 7.65 -15.43 19.78
C ALA A 135 9.14 -15.63 19.53
N GLY A 136 9.47 -15.95 18.29
CA GLY A 136 10.82 -16.07 17.76
C GLY A 136 10.85 -15.71 16.27
N LEU A 137 12.05 -15.62 15.70
CA LEU A 137 12.28 -15.18 14.34
C LEU A 137 13.02 -16.26 13.55
N PHE A 138 12.52 -16.54 12.35
CA PHE A 138 13.08 -17.52 11.41
C PHE A 138 13.34 -16.83 10.06
N ASN A 139 14.41 -17.23 9.39
CA ASN A 139 14.64 -16.76 8.01
C ASN A 139 13.75 -17.52 6.98
N SER A 140 13.84 -17.13 5.73
CA SER A 140 13.03 -17.73 4.65
C SER A 140 13.32 -19.22 4.39
N GLU A 141 14.50 -19.72 4.77
CA GLU A 141 14.84 -21.16 4.69
C GLU A 141 14.32 -21.96 5.90
N GLY A 142 13.67 -21.30 6.88
CA GLY A 142 13.16 -21.94 8.09
C GLY A 142 14.21 -22.16 9.19
N LYS A 143 15.38 -21.50 9.09
CA LYS A 143 16.41 -21.50 10.13
C LYS A 143 16.02 -20.50 11.24
N GLU A 144 16.06 -20.93 12.49
CA GLU A 144 15.87 -20.05 13.63
C GLU A 144 17.01 -19.03 13.75
N ILE A 145 16.64 -17.73 13.78
CA ILE A 145 17.55 -16.60 13.99
C ILE A 145 17.45 -16.10 15.43
N ILE A 146 16.23 -15.91 15.94
CA ILE A 146 15.95 -15.54 17.33
C ILE A 146 15.10 -16.66 17.94
N PRO A 147 15.49 -17.22 19.10
CA PRO A 147 14.77 -18.31 19.74
C PRO A 147 13.35 -17.90 20.17
N ILE A 148 12.44 -18.87 20.24
CA ILE A 148 11.06 -18.66 20.69
C ILE A 148 11.03 -18.44 22.21
N SER A 149 11.40 -17.25 22.66
CA SER A 149 11.56 -16.93 24.08
C SER A 149 10.98 -15.58 24.50
N TYR A 150 10.73 -14.69 23.54
CA TYR A 150 10.20 -13.35 23.77
C TYR A 150 8.67 -13.34 23.87
N HIS A 151 8.09 -12.34 24.54
CA HIS A 151 6.65 -12.07 24.44
C HIS A 151 6.26 -11.71 23.01
N TRP A 152 7.08 -10.86 22.38
CA TRP A 152 6.99 -10.48 20.96
C TRP A 152 8.38 -10.21 20.38
N VAL A 153 8.56 -10.49 19.10
CA VAL A 153 9.73 -10.10 18.32
C VAL A 153 9.26 -9.70 16.92
N TYR A 154 9.80 -8.61 16.40
CA TYR A 154 9.39 -8.09 15.11
C TYR A 154 10.54 -7.38 14.39
N THR A 155 10.59 -7.54 13.08
CA THR A 155 11.37 -6.74 12.15
C THR A 155 10.75 -6.82 10.75
N ASP A 156 10.81 -5.74 9.99
CA ASP A 156 10.42 -5.72 8.58
C ASP A 156 11.36 -6.56 7.71
N LYS A 157 12.65 -6.60 8.08
CA LYS A 157 13.69 -7.34 7.39
C LYS A 157 14.73 -7.84 8.39
N ILE A 158 15.12 -9.08 8.25
CA ILE A 158 16.28 -9.62 9.00
C ILE A 158 17.54 -9.07 8.35
N ASP A 159 18.27 -8.22 9.10
CA ASP A 159 19.49 -7.55 8.65
C ASP A 159 20.44 -7.36 9.83
N ASP A 160 21.71 -7.70 9.66
CA ASP A 160 22.70 -7.62 10.76
C ASP A 160 23.01 -6.19 11.23
N ASN A 161 22.67 -5.18 10.40
CA ASN A 161 22.90 -3.77 10.70
C ASN A 161 21.67 -3.07 11.30
N ILE A 162 20.50 -3.73 11.32
CA ILE A 162 19.24 -3.15 11.78
C ILE A 162 18.79 -3.90 13.05
N PRO A 163 18.71 -3.21 14.21
CA PRO A 163 18.24 -3.84 15.42
C PRO A 163 16.78 -4.30 15.31
N ILE A 164 16.51 -5.47 15.86
CA ILE A 164 15.22 -6.16 15.87
C ILE A 164 14.46 -5.79 17.13
N VAL A 165 13.20 -5.40 17.03
CA VAL A 165 12.33 -5.17 18.19
C VAL A 165 12.14 -6.48 18.95
N ALA A 166 12.38 -6.46 20.27
CA ALA A 166 12.12 -7.57 21.17
C ALA A 166 11.42 -7.09 22.44
N GLU A 167 10.35 -7.77 22.81
CA GLU A 167 9.56 -7.51 24.02
C GLU A 167 9.67 -8.69 24.97
N LEU A 168 10.06 -8.43 26.22
CA LEU A 168 10.11 -9.44 27.28
C LEU A 168 8.71 -9.72 27.85
N ASN A 169 7.91 -8.68 27.99
CA ASN A 169 6.51 -8.66 28.42
C ASN A 169 5.87 -7.33 27.98
N ASP A 170 4.59 -7.13 28.29
CA ASP A 170 3.94 -5.86 28.11
C ASP A 170 4.71 -4.74 28.82
N ASN A 171 5.02 -3.66 28.11
CA ASN A 171 5.78 -2.49 28.57
C ASN A 171 7.30 -2.65 28.78
N ASN A 172 7.91 -3.74 28.34
CA ASN A 172 9.36 -3.95 28.36
C ASN A 172 9.87 -4.32 26.97
N ALA A 173 9.89 -3.34 26.06
CA ALA A 173 10.41 -3.44 24.72
C ALA A 173 11.80 -2.81 24.61
N GLY A 174 12.63 -3.37 23.77
CA GLY A 174 13.97 -2.89 23.42
C GLY A 174 14.37 -3.45 22.05
N TYR A 175 15.67 -3.47 21.80
CA TYR A 175 16.19 -3.93 20.52
C TYR A 175 17.36 -4.88 20.67
N ILE A 176 17.34 -5.97 19.95
CA ILE A 176 18.38 -7.00 19.89
C ILE A 176 19.02 -7.06 18.49
N ASN A 177 20.21 -7.63 18.38
CA ASN A 177 20.81 -7.98 17.10
C ASN A 177 20.43 -9.41 16.66
N THR A 178 20.85 -9.83 15.47
CA THR A 178 20.65 -11.18 14.94
C THR A 178 21.36 -12.29 15.72
N LYS A 179 22.28 -11.93 16.64
CA LYS A 179 22.92 -12.86 17.58
C LYS A 179 22.16 -12.99 18.89
N ASN A 180 20.97 -12.38 19.00
CA ASN A 180 20.14 -12.35 20.20
C ASN A 180 20.76 -11.60 21.40
N GLU A 181 21.56 -10.58 21.13
CA GLU A 181 22.16 -9.70 22.13
C GLU A 181 21.44 -8.35 22.17
N TRP A 182 21.19 -7.79 23.37
CA TRP A 182 20.59 -6.47 23.51
C TRP A 182 21.53 -5.38 22.99
N VAL A 183 21.06 -4.64 21.98
CA VAL A 183 21.71 -3.41 21.46
C VAL A 183 21.16 -2.20 22.22
N ILE A 184 19.85 -2.18 22.44
CA ILE A 184 19.15 -1.15 23.23
C ILE A 184 18.32 -1.89 24.28
N PRO A 185 18.59 -1.66 25.59
CA PRO A 185 17.91 -2.37 26.68
C PRO A 185 16.38 -2.23 26.63
N PRO A 186 15.62 -3.22 27.15
CA PRO A 186 14.16 -3.24 27.11
C PRO A 186 13.55 -2.29 28.16
N THR A 187 13.65 -0.99 27.91
CA THR A 187 13.21 0.08 28.83
C THR A 187 12.00 0.87 28.31
N TYR A 188 11.50 0.52 27.13
CA TYR A 188 10.36 1.19 26.52
C TYR A 188 9.05 0.42 26.74
N GLN A 189 7.93 1.14 26.80
CA GLN A 189 6.61 0.52 26.84
C GLN A 189 6.24 -0.08 25.47
N TYR A 190 6.57 0.64 24.39
CA TYR A 190 6.41 0.19 23.01
C TYR A 190 7.65 0.58 22.22
N ALA A 191 8.05 -0.29 21.31
CA ALA A 191 9.11 -0.06 20.34
C ALA A 191 8.61 -0.46 18.95
N PHE A 192 8.94 0.35 17.96
CA PHE A 192 8.62 0.10 16.56
C PHE A 192 9.90 -0.18 15.78
N ASP A 193 9.76 -0.79 14.62
CA ASP A 193 10.89 -1.14 13.77
C ASP A 193 11.69 0.08 13.32
N PHE A 194 13.01 -0.11 13.16
CA PHE A 194 13.86 0.94 12.59
C PHE A 194 13.57 1.13 11.11
N GLN A 195 13.36 2.37 10.73
CA GLN A 195 13.21 2.81 9.35
C GLN A 195 14.16 3.97 9.12
N GLN A 196 14.98 3.91 8.06
CA GLN A 196 15.96 4.96 7.74
C GLN A 196 16.89 5.34 8.91
N GLY A 197 17.21 4.40 9.79
CA GLY A 197 18.10 4.66 10.94
C GLY A 197 17.43 5.28 12.15
N VAL A 198 16.12 5.52 12.13
CA VAL A 198 15.35 6.00 13.28
C VAL A 198 14.19 5.05 13.60
N ALA A 199 13.84 4.95 14.89
CA ALA A 199 12.72 4.17 15.36
C ALA A 199 11.86 4.96 16.34
N ARG A 200 10.55 4.79 16.28
CA ARG A 200 9.64 5.35 17.27
C ARG A 200 9.57 4.44 18.49
N VAL A 201 9.64 5.03 19.67
CA VAL A 201 9.48 4.35 20.95
C VAL A 201 8.57 5.13 21.87
N LYS A 202 7.97 4.44 22.87
CA LYS A 202 7.18 5.06 23.92
C LYS A 202 7.81 4.84 25.28
N LYS A 203 7.99 5.93 26.05
CA LYS A 203 8.47 5.88 27.43
C LYS A 203 7.60 6.79 28.31
N GLY A 204 6.91 6.21 29.28
CA GLY A 204 5.95 6.95 30.07
C GLY A 204 4.75 7.42 29.23
N ARG A 205 4.44 8.72 29.26
CA ARG A 205 3.36 9.32 28.48
C ARG A 205 3.79 9.73 27.07
N ASN A 206 5.09 9.83 26.80
CA ASN A 206 5.64 10.46 25.62
C ASN A 206 6.14 9.44 24.61
N TYR A 207 5.91 9.75 23.34
CA TYR A 207 6.62 9.13 22.22
C TYR A 207 7.87 9.92 21.88
N MET A 208 8.87 9.23 21.34
CA MET A 208 10.09 9.82 20.81
C MET A 208 10.60 9.00 19.65
N TYR A 209 11.40 9.61 18.80
CA TYR A 209 12.24 8.90 17.84
C TYR A 209 13.65 8.77 18.41
N ILE A 210 14.24 7.61 18.23
CA ILE A 210 15.61 7.28 18.62
C ILE A 210 16.42 6.87 17.39
N ASN A 211 17.72 7.06 17.41
CA ASN A 211 18.66 6.53 16.43
C ASN A 211 19.07 5.07 16.76
N LEU A 212 19.89 4.45 15.91
CA LEU A 212 20.37 3.05 16.08
C LEU A 212 21.16 2.81 17.38
N LYS A 213 21.62 3.87 18.07
CA LYS A 213 22.29 3.79 19.37
C LYS A 213 21.32 3.93 20.55
N GLY A 214 20.02 4.19 20.29
CA GLY A 214 19.02 4.45 21.32
C GLY A 214 19.02 5.89 21.82
N GLU A 215 19.76 6.81 21.18
CA GLU A 215 19.80 8.22 21.53
C GLU A 215 18.56 8.92 20.97
N PRO A 216 17.88 9.78 21.76
CA PRO A 216 16.72 10.53 21.28
C PRO A 216 17.08 11.49 20.14
N VAL A 217 16.29 11.47 19.07
CA VAL A 217 16.40 12.36 17.90
C VAL A 217 15.29 13.39 17.92
N ILE A 218 14.03 12.97 18.12
CA ILE A 218 12.86 13.83 18.25
C ILE A 218 12.14 13.46 19.54
N GLN A 219 11.83 14.44 20.39
CA GLN A 219 11.24 14.24 21.71
C GLN A 219 9.91 15.02 21.85
N ASP A 220 9.12 14.63 22.84
CA ASP A 220 7.96 15.36 23.36
C ASP A 220 6.86 15.68 22.34
N PHE A 221 6.43 14.68 21.58
CA PHE A 221 5.21 14.80 20.82
C PHE A 221 4.07 13.97 21.45
N ASP A 222 2.85 14.51 21.33
CA ASP A 222 1.67 13.97 21.95
C ASP A 222 1.25 12.60 21.42
N ASN A 223 0.44 11.92 22.23
CA ASN A 223 -0.05 10.56 22.05
C ASN A 223 -0.93 10.34 20.81
N TYR A 224 -1.24 11.38 20.04
CA TYR A 224 -1.97 11.29 18.78
C TYR A 224 -0.99 11.12 17.62
N VAL A 225 -0.64 9.88 17.44
CA VAL A 225 0.24 9.47 16.37
C VAL A 225 -0.54 9.47 15.08
N ILE A 226 -0.19 10.38 14.25
CA ILE A 226 -0.31 10.12 12.83
C ILE A 226 0.60 8.94 12.55
N GLN A 227 0.08 7.99 11.80
CA GLN A 227 0.83 6.86 11.31
C GLN A 227 2.25 7.27 10.98
N ASN A 228 3.22 6.45 11.39
CA ASN A 228 4.62 6.68 11.10
C ASN A 228 4.84 6.90 9.62
N TYR A 229 5.17 8.11 9.26
CA TYR A 229 5.68 8.38 7.93
C TYR A 229 7.20 8.53 7.98
N VAL A 230 7.84 7.41 8.27
CA VAL A 230 9.08 7.11 7.56
C VAL A 230 8.56 6.38 6.34
N ILE A 231 8.44 7.07 5.23
CA ILE A 231 7.95 6.49 4.00
C ILE A 231 8.99 5.51 3.52
N GLU A 232 8.53 4.29 3.21
CA GLU A 232 9.36 3.30 2.51
C GLU A 232 10.02 4.00 1.31
N PRO A 233 11.34 4.06 1.28
CA PRO A 233 12.01 4.74 0.18
C PRO A 233 12.06 3.81 -1.00
N SER A 234 11.25 4.05 -1.97
CA SER A 234 11.78 3.83 -3.31
C SER A 234 12.89 4.85 -3.63
N ASP A 235 12.85 6.06 -3.04
CA ASP A 235 13.88 7.10 -3.23
C ASP A 235 13.81 8.17 -2.13
N ASN A 236 14.84 8.21 -1.26
CA ASN A 236 15.32 9.43 -0.59
C ASN A 236 14.29 10.31 0.17
N THR A 237 13.46 9.73 1.01
CA THR A 237 12.69 10.53 1.98
C THR A 237 13.48 10.69 3.27
N TYR A 238 13.77 11.92 3.65
CA TYR A 238 14.58 12.25 4.82
C TYR A 238 13.80 13.09 5.85
N ILE A 239 12.46 12.93 5.90
CA ILE A 239 11.62 13.68 6.82
C ILE A 239 10.78 12.76 7.70
N VAL A 240 10.50 13.24 8.91
CA VAL A 240 9.59 12.62 9.88
C VAL A 240 8.49 13.63 10.18
N GLY A 241 7.25 13.26 9.92
CA GLY A 241 6.08 14.04 10.32
C GLY A 241 5.57 13.59 11.68
N VAL A 242 5.37 14.52 12.62
CA VAL A 242 4.71 14.27 13.90
C VAL A 242 3.59 15.26 14.09
N ARG A 243 2.51 14.84 14.79
CA ARG A 243 1.42 15.73 15.14
C ARG A 243 1.55 16.12 16.61
N LYS A 244 1.45 17.43 16.89
CA LYS A 244 1.30 17.97 18.22
C LYS A 244 0.10 18.90 18.23
N GLU A 245 -0.92 18.56 19.03
CA GLU A 245 -2.22 19.24 18.99
C GLU A 245 -2.82 19.15 17.58
N CYS A 246 -3.16 20.28 16.94
CA CYS A 246 -3.67 20.33 15.57
C CYS A 246 -2.58 20.66 14.53
N ASN A 247 -1.31 20.74 14.92
CA ASN A 247 -0.20 21.08 14.05
C ASN A 247 0.61 19.84 13.63
N TYR A 248 1.08 19.88 12.40
CA TYR A 248 1.95 18.87 11.80
C TYR A 248 3.37 19.40 11.72
N MET A 249 4.25 18.88 12.55
CA MET A 249 5.66 19.27 12.59
C MET A 249 6.46 18.32 11.73
N VAL A 250 7.23 18.84 10.80
CA VAL A 250 8.08 18.06 9.88
C VAL A 250 9.53 18.26 10.27
N TYR A 251 10.24 17.15 10.53
CA TYR A 251 11.63 17.11 10.93
C TYR A 251 12.47 16.37 9.88
N ASP A 252 13.76 16.71 9.82
CA ASP A 252 14.74 15.83 9.17
C ASP A 252 15.07 14.61 10.05
N LEU A 253 15.84 13.64 9.53
CA LEU A 253 16.23 12.45 10.29
C LEU A 253 17.24 12.73 11.41
N ASN A 254 17.81 13.95 11.50
CA ASN A 254 18.67 14.39 12.60
C ASN A 254 17.87 15.06 13.73
N GLY A 255 16.56 15.22 13.54
CA GLY A 255 15.67 15.86 14.51
C GLY A 255 15.60 17.38 14.39
N ASN A 256 16.10 17.98 13.32
CA ASN A 256 15.93 19.40 13.07
C ASN A 256 14.52 19.66 12.53
N LEU A 257 13.80 20.59 13.18
CA LEU A 257 12.49 21.03 12.72
C LEU A 257 12.67 21.78 11.38
N LEU A 258 12.04 21.29 10.32
CA LEU A 258 12.05 21.92 9.00
C LEU A 258 10.93 22.94 8.87
N ASP A 259 9.68 22.54 9.22
CA ASP A 259 8.52 23.46 9.17
C ASP A 259 7.34 22.88 9.98
N THR A 260 6.28 23.71 10.11
CA THR A 260 5.02 23.36 10.77
C THR A 260 3.85 23.69 9.84
N TYR A 261 2.89 22.77 9.74
CA TYR A 261 1.74 22.84 8.84
C TYR A 261 0.43 22.64 9.58
N ASP A 262 -0.67 23.21 9.05
CA ASP A 262 -2.03 23.07 9.58
C ASP A 262 -2.70 21.75 9.15
N GLY A 263 -2.18 21.11 8.09
CA GLY A 263 -2.67 19.84 7.55
C GLY A 263 -1.58 19.06 6.82
N PHE A 264 -1.78 17.76 6.72
CA PHE A 264 -0.82 16.84 6.05
C PHE A 264 -1.58 15.68 5.42
N ILE A 265 -1.34 15.40 4.15
CA ILE A 265 -1.92 14.25 3.47
C ILE A 265 -0.89 13.14 3.35
N ASN A 266 -1.31 11.97 3.80
CA ASN A 266 -0.53 10.75 3.71
C ASN A 266 -0.29 10.35 2.27
N ASN A 267 0.97 10.17 1.90
CA ASN A 267 1.33 9.70 0.57
C ASN A 267 1.42 8.17 0.53
N TRP A 268 0.37 7.52 0.02
CA TRP A 268 0.34 6.07 -0.20
C TRP A 268 0.94 5.64 -1.54
N SER A 269 1.34 6.58 -2.39
CA SER A 269 1.77 6.31 -3.77
C SER A 269 3.26 6.01 -3.92
N GLY A 270 4.05 6.09 -2.81
CA GLY A 270 5.48 5.77 -2.82
C GLY A 270 6.37 6.80 -3.52
N ASN A 271 5.83 7.94 -4.00
CA ASN A 271 6.62 9.09 -4.42
C ASN A 271 6.88 9.98 -3.20
N ALA A 272 8.06 10.54 -3.05
CA ALA A 272 8.43 11.39 -1.92
C ALA A 272 7.85 12.82 -2.06
N ILE A 273 6.53 12.95 -2.34
CA ILE A 273 5.82 14.23 -2.48
C ILE A 273 4.61 14.21 -1.54
N PHE A 274 4.52 15.20 -0.65
CA PHE A 274 3.51 15.27 0.40
C PHE A 274 2.63 16.49 0.24
N GLY A 275 1.31 16.29 0.28
CA GLY A 275 0.35 17.37 0.40
C GLY A 275 0.39 17.96 1.81
N VAL A 276 0.61 19.25 1.94
CA VAL A 276 0.65 19.97 3.23
C VAL A 276 -0.16 21.24 3.15
N LYS A 277 -0.77 21.64 4.30
CA LYS A 277 -1.61 22.83 4.40
C LYS A 277 -0.91 23.89 5.25
N LYS A 278 -0.90 25.13 4.80
CA LYS A 278 -0.33 26.25 5.54
C LYS A 278 -1.15 27.51 5.30
N GLY A 279 -1.58 28.17 6.37
CA GLY A 279 -2.42 29.37 6.26
C GLY A 279 -3.76 29.11 5.56
N GLY A 280 -4.36 27.94 5.75
CA GLY A 280 -5.65 27.58 5.16
C GLY A 280 -5.60 27.08 3.71
N LYS A 281 -4.43 27.08 3.06
CA LYS A 281 -4.24 26.64 1.67
C LYS A 281 -3.31 25.44 1.59
N TRP A 282 -3.55 24.58 0.61
CA TRP A 282 -2.75 23.39 0.33
C TRP A 282 -1.68 23.66 -0.71
N GLY A 283 -0.55 22.99 -0.56
CA GLY A 283 0.56 22.90 -1.49
C GLY A 283 1.27 21.56 -1.32
N TYR A 284 2.47 21.42 -1.87
CA TYR A 284 3.24 20.19 -1.74
C TYR A 284 4.70 20.46 -1.39
N ILE A 285 5.26 19.56 -0.59
CA ILE A 285 6.68 19.49 -0.28
C ILE A 285 7.27 18.18 -0.82
N ASP A 286 8.57 18.19 -1.09
CA ASP A 286 9.34 16.97 -1.43
C ASP A 286 9.79 16.21 -0.17
N GLY A 287 10.48 15.08 -0.37
CA GLY A 287 11.03 14.24 0.69
C GLY A 287 12.09 14.90 1.56
N TYR A 288 12.53 16.12 1.25
CA TYR A 288 13.45 16.93 2.04
C TYR A 288 12.75 18.09 2.77
N GLY A 289 11.43 18.19 2.66
CA GLY A 289 10.65 19.28 3.22
C GLY A 289 10.66 20.57 2.41
N LYS A 290 11.23 20.56 1.19
CA LYS A 290 11.23 21.73 0.32
C LYS A 290 9.89 21.89 -0.38
N VAL A 291 9.32 23.10 -0.36
CA VAL A 291 8.09 23.41 -1.09
C VAL A 291 8.36 23.31 -2.59
N ILE A 292 7.62 22.42 -3.27
CA ILE A 292 7.65 22.23 -4.72
C ILE A 292 6.42 22.77 -5.43
N VAL A 293 5.26 22.81 -4.72
CA VAL A 293 4.02 23.44 -5.18
C VAL A 293 3.57 24.44 -4.13
N PRO A 294 3.37 25.73 -4.48
CA PRO A 294 2.96 26.78 -3.53
C PRO A 294 1.61 26.49 -2.86
N PHE A 295 1.36 27.15 -1.71
CA PHE A 295 0.10 27.03 -0.94
C PHE A 295 -1.00 27.89 -1.57
N ASP A 296 -1.58 27.40 -2.67
CA ASP A 296 -2.53 28.14 -3.51
C ASP A 296 -3.90 27.45 -3.61
N TYR A 297 -3.96 26.16 -3.26
CA TYR A 297 -5.11 25.31 -3.51
C TYR A 297 -6.04 25.23 -2.29
N GLU A 298 -7.34 25.04 -2.54
CA GLU A 298 -8.37 24.81 -1.51
C GLU A 298 -8.31 23.38 -0.99
N GLU A 299 -8.09 22.42 -1.90
CA GLU A 299 -7.97 21.00 -1.62
C GLU A 299 -6.98 20.39 -2.60
N VAL A 300 -6.32 19.30 -2.18
CA VAL A 300 -5.38 18.54 -3.03
C VAL A 300 -5.49 17.05 -2.71
N ASN A 301 -5.10 16.20 -3.65
CA ASN A 301 -4.96 14.76 -3.45
C ASN A 301 -3.52 14.33 -3.72
N ASN A 302 -3.16 13.09 -3.38
CA ASN A 302 -1.83 12.56 -3.64
C ASN A 302 -1.52 12.50 -5.14
N PHE A 303 -0.23 12.67 -5.48
CA PHE A 303 0.25 12.38 -6.83
C PHE A 303 0.10 10.90 -7.15
N SER A 304 -0.46 10.59 -8.29
CA SER A 304 -0.55 9.24 -8.86
C SER A 304 -0.28 9.33 -10.36
N GLU A 305 0.60 8.47 -10.87
CA GLU A 305 0.99 8.44 -12.29
C GLU A 305 1.46 9.81 -12.83
N GLY A 306 2.12 10.61 -11.95
CA GLY A 306 2.66 11.91 -12.29
C GLY A 306 1.69 13.08 -12.20
N LEU A 307 0.42 12.85 -11.85
CA LEU A 307 -0.60 13.89 -11.70
C LEU A 307 -1.24 13.87 -10.31
N ALA A 308 -1.58 15.05 -9.81
CA ALA A 308 -2.39 15.22 -8.60
C ALA A 308 -3.62 16.07 -8.94
N SER A 309 -4.78 15.68 -8.43
CA SER A 309 -5.95 16.52 -8.50
C SER A 309 -5.88 17.63 -7.46
N VAL A 310 -6.21 18.84 -7.88
CA VAL A 310 -6.20 20.05 -7.06
C VAL A 310 -7.48 20.85 -7.26
N ARG A 311 -7.94 21.53 -6.20
CA ARG A 311 -9.13 22.40 -6.25
C ARG A 311 -8.72 23.86 -6.10
N LYS A 312 -9.23 24.69 -7.01
CA LYS A 312 -9.06 26.14 -6.97
C LYS A 312 -10.35 26.79 -7.49
N ASP A 313 -10.77 27.86 -6.82
CA ASP A 313 -12.02 28.60 -7.13
C ASP A 313 -13.24 27.66 -7.24
N GLY A 314 -13.32 26.69 -6.34
CA GLY A 314 -14.40 25.71 -6.27
C GLY A 314 -14.37 24.62 -7.34
N LYS A 315 -13.37 24.59 -8.23
CA LYS A 315 -13.26 23.66 -9.34
C LYS A 315 -12.02 22.78 -9.21
N TRP A 316 -12.14 21.56 -9.74
CA TRP A 316 -11.05 20.58 -9.79
C TRP A 316 -10.35 20.56 -11.15
N GLY A 317 -9.07 20.22 -11.14
CA GLY A 317 -8.25 19.93 -12.29
C GLY A 317 -7.01 19.15 -11.86
N TYR A 318 -6.03 19.00 -12.73
CA TYR A 318 -4.83 18.22 -12.41
C TYR A 318 -3.56 18.97 -12.74
N ILE A 319 -2.59 18.86 -11.84
CA ILE A 319 -1.25 19.43 -11.99
C ILE A 319 -0.19 18.31 -11.98
N ASN A 320 0.98 18.62 -12.55
CA ASN A 320 2.19 17.83 -12.38
C ASN A 320 3.04 18.33 -11.19
N PRO A 321 4.13 17.63 -10.79
CA PRO A 321 5.00 18.05 -9.68
C PRO A 321 5.72 19.39 -9.89
N LYS A 322 5.72 19.94 -11.11
CA LYS A 322 6.24 21.29 -11.40
C LYS A 322 5.19 22.38 -11.26
N ASN A 323 4.01 22.05 -10.77
CA ASN A 323 2.85 22.94 -10.69
C ASN A 323 2.31 23.42 -12.04
N GLU A 324 2.55 22.66 -13.10
CA GLU A 324 1.98 22.93 -14.41
C GLU A 324 0.58 22.30 -14.49
N ILE A 325 -0.42 23.08 -14.90
CA ILE A 325 -1.79 22.57 -15.10
C ILE A 325 -1.78 21.69 -16.37
N VAL A 326 -1.97 20.39 -16.18
CA VAL A 326 -2.02 19.40 -17.25
C VAL A 326 -3.44 19.18 -17.74
N ILE A 327 -4.40 19.15 -16.81
CA ILE A 327 -5.84 19.08 -17.12
C ILE A 327 -6.49 20.31 -16.50
N PRO A 328 -7.21 21.13 -17.30
CA PRO A 328 -7.78 22.39 -16.85
C PRO A 328 -8.60 22.27 -15.56
N ILE A 329 -8.51 23.30 -14.70
CA ILE A 329 -9.26 23.37 -13.44
C ILE A 329 -10.68 23.86 -13.76
N GLU A 330 -11.53 22.96 -14.23
CA GLU A 330 -12.88 23.29 -14.71
C GLU A 330 -13.98 22.32 -14.23
N PHE A 331 -13.61 21.19 -13.62
CA PHE A 331 -14.58 20.23 -13.11
C PHE A 331 -15.28 20.80 -11.87
N THR A 332 -16.59 21.02 -11.96
CA THR A 332 -17.40 21.69 -10.91
C THR A 332 -17.89 20.75 -9.83
N ASN A 333 -17.52 19.47 -9.87
CA ASN A 333 -18.08 18.43 -9.03
C ASN A 333 -17.40 18.25 -7.67
N LYS A 334 -18.09 17.52 -6.80
CA LYS A 334 -17.64 17.29 -5.42
C LYS A 334 -16.32 16.54 -5.32
N GLU A 335 -15.95 15.75 -6.35
CA GLU A 335 -14.77 14.90 -6.30
C GLU A 335 -14.30 14.49 -7.70
N VAL A 336 -12.99 14.38 -7.88
CA VAL A 336 -12.34 13.75 -9.03
C VAL A 336 -11.36 12.69 -8.50
N GLY A 337 -11.26 11.56 -9.19
CA GLY A 337 -10.41 10.44 -8.78
C GLY A 337 -8.92 10.73 -9.01
N PHE A 338 -8.08 9.88 -8.43
CA PHE A 338 -6.66 9.80 -8.79
C PHE A 338 -6.47 8.90 -10.01
N PHE A 339 -5.40 9.13 -10.76
CA PHE A 339 -5.07 8.31 -11.91
C PHE A 339 -4.59 6.91 -11.49
N LYS A 340 -5.11 5.89 -12.18
CA LYS A 340 -4.70 4.50 -12.05
C LYS A 340 -4.76 3.83 -13.42
N ASN A 341 -3.66 3.23 -13.88
CA ASN A 341 -3.55 2.61 -15.21
C ASN A 341 -3.92 3.57 -16.36
N GLY A 342 -3.52 4.85 -16.23
CA GLY A 342 -3.71 5.87 -17.26
C GLY A 342 -5.08 6.53 -17.29
N VAL A 343 -5.98 6.25 -16.32
CA VAL A 343 -7.33 6.82 -16.28
C VAL A 343 -7.72 7.28 -14.87
N ALA A 344 -8.60 8.28 -14.81
CA ALA A 344 -9.23 8.75 -13.58
C ALA A 344 -10.74 8.83 -13.75
N THR A 345 -11.47 8.57 -12.66
CA THR A 345 -12.92 8.75 -12.60
C THR A 345 -13.23 10.23 -12.32
N TYR A 346 -14.20 10.78 -13.03
CA TYR A 346 -14.80 12.07 -12.71
C TYR A 346 -16.31 11.93 -12.59
N TYR A 347 -16.92 12.84 -11.84
CA TYR A 347 -18.35 12.80 -11.56
C TYR A 347 -19.02 14.07 -12.08
N THR A 348 -20.23 13.94 -12.56
CA THR A 348 -21.15 15.05 -12.90
C THR A 348 -22.50 14.76 -12.27
N ASP A 349 -23.44 15.70 -12.36
CA ASP A 349 -24.84 15.48 -11.95
C ASP A 349 -25.48 14.30 -12.70
N SER A 350 -24.96 13.98 -13.88
CA SER A 350 -25.42 12.89 -14.74
C SER A 350 -24.81 11.52 -14.35
N GLY A 351 -23.79 11.50 -13.49
CA GLY A 351 -23.12 10.28 -13.03
C GLY A 351 -21.61 10.28 -13.16
N ALA A 352 -21.00 9.09 -13.10
CA ALA A 352 -19.58 8.86 -13.23
C ALA A 352 -19.14 8.70 -14.68
N GLY A 353 -17.99 9.28 -15.03
CA GLY A 353 -17.28 9.15 -16.30
C GLY A 353 -15.80 8.82 -16.11
N LEU A 354 -15.05 8.63 -17.18
CA LEU A 354 -13.62 8.38 -17.20
C LEU A 354 -12.89 9.37 -18.11
N ILE A 355 -11.74 9.85 -17.67
CA ILE A 355 -10.78 10.64 -18.45
C ILE A 355 -9.42 9.95 -18.48
N ASN A 356 -8.62 10.22 -19.52
CA ASN A 356 -7.22 9.80 -19.62
C ASN A 356 -6.28 10.88 -19.05
N LEU A 357 -4.96 10.60 -19.03
CA LEU A 357 -3.91 11.50 -18.53
C LEU A 357 -3.83 12.85 -19.28
N LYS A 358 -4.50 13.00 -20.42
CA LYS A 358 -4.61 14.27 -21.17
C LYS A 358 -5.91 15.03 -20.90
N GLY A 359 -6.82 14.47 -20.09
CA GLY A 359 -8.15 15.01 -19.85
C GLY A 359 -9.19 14.66 -20.91
N GLU A 360 -8.84 13.81 -21.92
CA GLU A 360 -9.78 13.37 -22.94
C GLU A 360 -10.80 12.39 -22.33
N ILE A 361 -12.08 12.57 -22.66
CA ILE A 361 -13.16 11.72 -22.15
C ILE A 361 -13.07 10.34 -22.80
N ILE A 362 -12.91 9.30 -21.97
CA ILE A 362 -12.97 7.89 -22.37
C ILE A 362 -14.38 7.33 -22.22
N ALA A 363 -15.08 7.77 -21.18
CA ALA A 363 -16.46 7.38 -20.91
C ALA A 363 -17.27 8.59 -20.46
N GLU A 364 -18.40 8.83 -21.12
CA GLU A 364 -19.35 9.87 -20.75
C GLU A 364 -19.93 9.62 -19.34
N PRO A 365 -20.22 10.69 -18.57
CA PRO A 365 -20.69 10.59 -17.18
C PRO A 365 -22.18 10.21 -17.13
N LYS A 366 -22.47 8.93 -17.19
CA LYS A 366 -23.85 8.38 -17.15
C LYS A 366 -24.01 7.15 -16.24
N TYR A 367 -22.94 6.71 -15.60
CA TYR A 367 -22.93 5.51 -14.76
C TYR A 367 -23.11 5.87 -13.29
N ASP A 368 -23.77 5.01 -12.52
CA ASP A 368 -23.90 5.17 -11.06
C ASP A 368 -22.50 5.12 -10.40
N SER A 369 -21.63 4.23 -10.90
CA SER A 369 -20.20 4.15 -10.55
C SER A 369 -19.42 3.45 -11.67
N ILE A 370 -18.11 3.73 -11.71
CA ILE A 370 -17.17 3.07 -12.61
C ILE A 370 -15.95 2.64 -11.81
N GLU A 371 -15.53 1.38 -11.96
CA GLU A 371 -14.24 0.87 -11.52
C GLU A 371 -13.47 0.39 -12.75
N TYR A 372 -12.37 1.08 -13.04
CA TYR A 372 -11.53 0.72 -14.17
C TYR A 372 -10.76 -0.57 -13.88
N VAL A 373 -10.77 -1.52 -14.81
CA VAL A 373 -10.10 -2.80 -14.67
C VAL A 373 -8.79 -2.80 -15.47
N ASN A 374 -8.87 -2.70 -16.80
CA ASN A 374 -7.69 -2.77 -17.69
C ASN A 374 -8.03 -2.37 -19.13
N GLY A 375 -7.11 -1.69 -19.83
CA GLY A 375 -7.26 -1.31 -21.23
C GLY A 375 -8.55 -0.51 -21.47
N ASN A 376 -9.52 -1.11 -22.14
CA ASN A 376 -10.81 -0.50 -22.42
C ASN A 376 -11.97 -1.12 -21.61
N ILE A 377 -11.62 -1.88 -20.57
CA ILE A 377 -12.57 -2.65 -19.77
C ILE A 377 -12.73 -2.02 -18.39
N ALA A 378 -13.97 -1.85 -17.96
CA ALA A 378 -14.29 -1.46 -16.60
C ALA A 378 -15.51 -2.23 -16.06
N ILE A 379 -15.65 -2.24 -14.75
CA ILE A 379 -16.88 -2.62 -14.08
C ILE A 379 -17.71 -1.35 -13.93
N VAL A 380 -18.88 -1.32 -14.51
CA VAL A 380 -19.81 -0.19 -14.41
C VAL A 380 -21.06 -0.61 -13.65
N SER A 381 -21.52 0.23 -12.73
CA SER A 381 -22.87 0.15 -12.17
C SER A 381 -23.80 1.05 -12.99
N PHE A 382 -24.91 0.51 -13.42
CA PHE A 382 -25.89 1.24 -14.19
C PHE A 382 -27.30 0.69 -13.94
N ASN A 383 -28.23 1.54 -13.51
CA ASN A 383 -29.59 1.18 -13.13
C ASN A 383 -29.65 0.01 -12.12
N GLY A 384 -28.81 0.06 -11.07
CA GLY A 384 -28.75 -0.94 -10.01
C GLY A 384 -28.12 -2.28 -10.39
N TYR A 385 -27.51 -2.38 -11.55
CA TYR A 385 -26.82 -3.59 -12.02
C TYR A 385 -25.38 -3.33 -12.34
N ASN A 386 -24.52 -4.30 -12.04
CA ASN A 386 -23.11 -4.26 -12.39
C ASN A 386 -22.85 -5.00 -13.70
N TYR A 387 -22.00 -4.44 -14.54
CA TYR A 387 -21.60 -5.01 -15.82
C TYR A 387 -20.09 -4.92 -16.01
N LEU A 388 -19.49 -5.95 -16.58
CA LEU A 388 -18.20 -5.83 -17.24
C LEU A 388 -18.46 -5.15 -18.59
N TYR A 389 -17.88 -3.99 -18.84
CA TYR A 389 -18.15 -3.14 -19.99
C TYR A 389 -16.87 -2.86 -20.77
N ASN A 390 -16.98 -2.90 -22.09
CA ASN A 390 -15.90 -2.50 -23.00
C ASN A 390 -16.27 -1.17 -23.66
N PHE A 391 -15.53 -0.10 -23.35
CA PHE A 391 -15.81 1.25 -23.83
C PHE A 391 -15.52 1.45 -25.30
N VAL A 392 -14.51 0.75 -25.89
CA VAL A 392 -14.21 0.86 -27.33
C VAL A 392 -15.28 0.17 -28.16
N LYS A 393 -15.79 -0.97 -27.70
CA LYS A 393 -16.86 -1.70 -28.38
C LYS A 393 -18.25 -1.25 -27.96
N GLU A 394 -18.33 -0.33 -26.99
CA GLU A 394 -19.58 0.13 -26.36
C GLU A 394 -20.52 -1.02 -25.97
N LYS A 395 -19.95 -2.11 -25.49
CA LYS A 395 -20.66 -3.36 -25.29
C LYS A 395 -20.57 -3.85 -23.85
N LYS A 396 -21.73 -4.22 -23.26
CA LYS A 396 -21.81 -5.02 -22.04
C LYS A 396 -21.33 -6.44 -22.36
N LEU A 397 -20.23 -6.85 -21.70
CA LEU A 397 -19.63 -8.17 -21.90
C LEU A 397 -20.30 -9.22 -21.02
N LYS A 398 -20.51 -8.88 -19.74
CA LYS A 398 -21.15 -9.77 -18.77
C LYS A 398 -21.89 -8.97 -17.71
N ARG A 399 -23.09 -9.41 -17.31
CA ARG A 399 -23.80 -8.92 -16.11
C ARG A 399 -23.20 -9.61 -14.87
N LEU A 400 -22.80 -8.82 -13.87
CA LEU A 400 -22.20 -9.29 -12.63
C LEU A 400 -23.24 -9.10 -11.52
N ARG A 401 -23.63 -10.16 -10.82
CA ARG A 401 -24.73 -10.11 -9.82
C ARG A 401 -24.33 -9.42 -8.52
N LYS A 402 -23.10 -9.59 -8.07
CA LYS A 402 -22.51 -8.86 -6.93
C LYS A 402 -21.03 -8.65 -7.19
N VAL A 403 -20.59 -7.42 -7.22
CA VAL A 403 -19.16 -7.05 -7.27
C VAL A 403 -18.87 -6.33 -5.97
N LYS A 404 -17.84 -6.74 -5.25
CA LYS A 404 -17.26 -5.91 -4.21
C LYS A 404 -16.38 -4.87 -4.89
N ILE A 405 -16.95 -3.70 -5.14
CA ILE A 405 -16.17 -2.53 -5.52
C ILE A 405 -15.41 -2.12 -4.26
N HIS A 406 -14.10 -2.27 -4.28
CA HIS A 406 -13.27 -1.70 -3.22
C HIS A 406 -13.31 -0.18 -3.40
N LYS A 407 -14.16 0.49 -2.62
CA LYS A 407 -14.08 1.95 -2.48
C LYS A 407 -12.67 2.26 -1.97
N GLY A 408 -11.92 3.05 -2.74
CA GLY A 408 -10.64 3.57 -2.30
C GLY A 408 -10.82 4.23 -0.92
N PHE A 409 -9.89 4.00 0.00
CA PHE A 409 -9.93 4.61 1.32
C PHE A 409 -9.82 6.13 1.15
N ILE A 410 -10.88 6.84 1.46
CA ILE A 410 -10.81 8.28 1.76
C ILE A 410 -10.31 8.34 3.20
N ALA A 411 -9.12 8.87 3.41
CA ALA A 411 -8.63 9.20 4.74
C ALA A 411 -9.53 10.33 5.28
N VAL A 412 -10.40 9.99 6.21
CA VAL A 412 -11.14 11.00 6.98
C VAL A 412 -10.17 11.59 7.97
N GLU A 413 -9.83 12.87 7.79
CA GLU A 413 -9.12 13.63 8.82
C GLU A 413 -9.97 13.66 10.10
N PRO A 414 -9.39 13.38 11.27
CA PRO A 414 -10.08 13.65 12.51
C PRO A 414 -10.26 15.16 12.65
N ILE A 415 -11.51 15.58 12.84
CA ILE A 415 -11.86 16.97 13.08
C ILE A 415 -11.17 17.41 14.37
N CYS A 416 -10.34 18.44 14.28
CA CYS A 416 -9.89 19.20 15.44
C CYS A 416 -10.99 20.20 15.77
N ASP A 417 -11.79 19.92 16.82
CA ASP A 417 -12.70 20.89 17.42
C ASP A 417 -11.93 21.89 18.27
#